data_84b1d85910e1c9c48044b022af13d02b
#
_entry.id   84b1d85910e1c9c48044b022af13d02b
#
_cell.length_a   1.000
_cell.length_b   1.000
_cell.length_c   1.000
_cell.angle_alpha   90.00
_cell.angle_beta   90.00
_cell.angle_gamma   90.00
#
_symmetry.space_group_name_H-M   'P 1'
#
loop_
_entity.id
_entity.type
_entity.pdbx_description
1 polymer ?
#
loop_
_entity_poly.entity_id
_entity_poly.type
_entity_poly.pdbx_seq_one_letter_code
_entity_poly.pdbx_strand_id
1 'polypeptide(L)'
;MPIKSYRPTTATRRFQTVVSRADITKEHPEKSLLEVKKGTGGRNSTGHVTSRFIGGGHKQAYRLVDFKREKHGVPAVVAAIEYDPNRSARLALLHYKDGEKRYIIQPDGLKVGMRVSSGPTADILVGNALPLKNMPAGTVVHNIELRPGKGAQMARSAGTQAQLVNKEGEIALLKLPSGEIRRVPLECMATVGQVGNVDHENVSLGKAGRKRWMGKMPHNRGVSMNPVDHPHGGGEGKTSGGRHPVTPWGQPTRGFKTRNNKRTDKWIVTRKSKKR
;
A
#
# COMPACT_ATOMS: atom_id res chain seq x y z
N MET A 1 -7.29 15.41 4.05
CA MET A 1 -7.79 16.01 2.78
C MET A 1 -9.28 15.81 2.71
N PRO A 2 -10.09 16.81 2.37
CA PRO A 2 -11.54 16.63 2.38
C PRO A 2 -11.99 15.69 1.27
N ILE A 3 -12.88 14.78 1.61
CA ILE A 3 -13.59 13.94 0.65
C ILE A 3 -14.67 14.79 -0.02
N LYS A 4 -14.66 14.81 -1.34
CA LYS A 4 -15.69 15.44 -2.16
C LYS A 4 -16.81 14.44 -2.44
N SER A 5 -18.02 14.75 -2.05
CA SER A 5 -19.24 14.05 -2.44
C SER A 5 -19.91 14.79 -3.64
N TYR A 6 -20.80 14.11 -4.33
CA TYR A 6 -21.54 14.65 -5.46
C TYR A 6 -23.02 14.79 -5.13
N ARG A 7 -23.69 15.72 -5.80
CA ARG A 7 -25.16 15.82 -5.74
C ARG A 7 -25.79 14.51 -6.24
N PRO A 8 -26.87 14.02 -5.62
CA PRO A 8 -27.49 12.73 -5.95
C PRO A 8 -28.35 12.79 -7.23
N THR A 9 -27.75 13.24 -8.35
CA THR A 9 -28.44 13.38 -9.64
C THR A 9 -28.72 12.05 -10.33
N THR A 10 -27.94 10.99 -10.01
CA THR A 10 -28.13 9.64 -10.52
C THR A 10 -27.87 8.62 -9.40
N ALA A 11 -28.35 7.39 -9.57
CA ALA A 11 -28.12 6.30 -8.60
C ALA A 11 -26.61 6.09 -8.30
N THR A 12 -25.76 6.23 -9.29
CA THR A 12 -24.31 6.07 -9.13
C THR A 12 -23.66 7.26 -8.43
N ARG A 13 -24.11 8.48 -8.72
CA ARG A 13 -23.58 9.71 -8.10
C ARG A 13 -23.95 9.86 -6.64
N ARG A 14 -25.09 9.32 -6.23
CA ARG A 14 -25.57 9.35 -4.85
C ARG A 14 -24.52 8.87 -3.84
N PHE A 15 -23.80 7.80 -4.19
CA PHE A 15 -22.84 7.14 -3.29
C PHE A 15 -21.38 7.37 -3.68
N GLN A 16 -21.14 8.11 -4.78
CA GLN A 16 -19.79 8.33 -5.26
C GLN A 16 -19.08 9.41 -4.45
N THR A 17 -17.86 9.10 -4.00
CA THR A 17 -16.97 10.08 -3.41
C THR A 17 -15.58 10.03 -4.07
N VAL A 18 -14.82 11.10 -3.93
CA VAL A 18 -13.43 11.18 -4.38
C VAL A 18 -12.61 12.00 -3.39
N VAL A 19 -11.34 11.69 -3.26
CA VAL A 19 -10.41 12.53 -2.51
C VAL A 19 -10.12 13.80 -3.32
N SER A 20 -10.06 14.94 -2.63
CA SER A 20 -9.61 16.19 -3.24
C SER A 20 -8.21 16.04 -3.84
N ARG A 21 -7.93 16.75 -4.92
CA ARG A 21 -6.63 16.80 -5.58
C ARG A 21 -5.91 18.13 -5.34
N ALA A 22 -6.35 18.91 -4.36
CA ALA A 22 -5.79 20.23 -4.07
C ALA A 22 -4.31 20.18 -3.63
N ASP A 23 -3.86 19.04 -3.15
CA ASP A 23 -2.48 18.77 -2.76
C ASP A 23 -1.54 18.47 -3.94
N ILE A 24 -2.10 18.11 -5.11
CA ILE A 24 -1.31 17.79 -6.30
C ILE A 24 -0.88 19.09 -6.97
N THR A 25 0.43 19.29 -7.05
CA THR A 25 1.02 20.51 -7.61
C THR A 25 1.50 20.34 -9.06
N LYS A 26 1.65 19.09 -9.52
CA LYS A 26 2.07 18.77 -10.89
C LYS A 26 1.21 17.62 -11.43
N GLU A 27 0.58 17.81 -12.57
CA GLU A 27 -0.31 16.81 -13.19
C GLU A 27 0.44 15.72 -13.95
N HIS A 28 1.52 16.11 -14.63
CA HIS A 28 2.32 15.21 -15.46
C HIS A 28 3.52 14.68 -14.71
N PRO A 29 3.78 13.35 -14.79
CA PRO A 29 4.92 12.75 -14.13
C PRO A 29 6.25 13.12 -14.81
N GLU A 30 7.34 12.99 -14.07
CA GLU A 30 8.70 13.14 -14.58
C GLU A 30 9.02 11.98 -15.54
N LYS A 31 9.29 12.29 -16.82
CA LYS A 31 9.43 11.27 -17.88
C LYS A 31 10.62 10.33 -17.65
N SER A 32 11.74 10.84 -17.13
CA SER A 32 12.94 10.05 -16.83
C SER A 32 12.74 8.98 -15.74
N LEU A 33 11.71 9.15 -14.90
CA LEU A 33 11.39 8.24 -13.80
C LEU A 33 10.17 7.34 -14.10
N LEU A 34 9.85 7.15 -15.38
CA LEU A 34 8.76 6.29 -15.81
C LEU A 34 9.25 5.01 -16.46
N GLU A 35 8.61 3.91 -16.11
CA GLU A 35 8.75 2.62 -16.77
C GLU A 35 7.43 2.12 -17.33
N VAL A 36 7.53 1.32 -18.39
CA VAL A 36 6.34 0.68 -18.99
C VAL A 36 5.85 -0.44 -18.08
N LYS A 37 4.60 -0.37 -17.67
CA LYS A 37 3.93 -1.43 -16.92
C LYS A 37 3.01 -2.23 -17.83
N LYS A 38 3.43 -3.44 -18.22
CA LYS A 38 2.58 -4.36 -18.96
C LYS A 38 1.54 -4.99 -18.04
N GLY A 39 0.28 -5.04 -18.50
CA GLY A 39 -0.79 -5.74 -17.79
C GLY A 39 -0.73 -7.23 -18.10
N THR A 40 -0.68 -8.08 -17.09
CA THR A 40 -0.64 -9.56 -17.26
C THR A 40 -2.03 -10.17 -17.35
N GLY A 41 -3.08 -9.44 -16.98
CA GLY A 41 -4.45 -9.99 -16.92
C GLY A 41 -4.59 -11.17 -15.94
N GLY A 42 -3.73 -11.27 -14.94
CA GLY A 42 -3.72 -12.37 -13.96
C GLY A 42 -3.08 -13.66 -14.48
N ARG A 43 -2.38 -13.62 -15.64
CA ARG A 43 -1.70 -14.78 -16.23
C ARG A 43 -0.24 -14.83 -15.78
N ASN A 44 0.29 -16.03 -15.63
CA ASN A 44 1.72 -16.29 -15.40
C ASN A 44 2.50 -16.28 -16.72
N SER A 45 3.80 -16.63 -16.67
CA SER A 45 4.69 -16.71 -17.84
C SER A 45 4.25 -17.75 -18.88
N THR A 46 3.55 -18.82 -18.46
CA THR A 46 3.02 -19.89 -19.32
C THR A 46 1.60 -19.62 -19.83
N GLY A 47 1.02 -18.43 -19.54
CA GLY A 47 -0.31 -18.04 -19.98
C GLY A 47 -1.48 -18.54 -19.12
N HIS A 48 -1.22 -19.35 -18.09
CA HIS A 48 -2.27 -19.85 -17.18
C HIS A 48 -2.75 -18.77 -16.23
N VAL A 49 -4.04 -18.75 -15.94
CA VAL A 49 -4.65 -17.82 -14.98
C VAL A 49 -4.28 -18.23 -13.55
N THR A 50 -3.37 -17.49 -12.92
CA THR A 50 -2.97 -17.70 -11.53
C THR A 50 -3.67 -16.75 -10.56
N SER A 51 -4.14 -15.61 -11.06
CA SER A 51 -4.94 -14.65 -10.30
C SER A 51 -6.21 -14.33 -11.07
N ARG A 52 -7.35 -14.81 -10.56
CA ARG A 52 -8.66 -14.64 -11.22
C ARG A 52 -9.18 -13.22 -11.08
N PHE A 53 -10.12 -12.85 -11.97
CA PHE A 53 -10.84 -11.57 -11.93
C PHE A 53 -9.96 -10.33 -12.05
N ILE A 54 -8.86 -10.41 -12.80
CA ILE A 54 -7.97 -9.31 -13.13
C ILE A 54 -7.92 -9.13 -14.64
N GLY A 55 -8.04 -7.88 -15.11
CA GLY A 55 -7.90 -7.53 -16.51
C GLY A 55 -8.71 -6.30 -16.92
N GLY A 56 -8.46 -5.78 -18.12
CA GLY A 56 -9.21 -4.70 -18.74
C GLY A 56 -9.17 -3.35 -18.01
N GLY A 57 -8.13 -3.10 -17.24
CA GLY A 57 -7.93 -1.83 -16.56
C GLY A 57 -7.31 -0.76 -17.47
N HIS A 58 -7.36 0.50 -17.00
CA HIS A 58 -6.70 1.62 -17.67
C HIS A 58 -5.18 1.40 -17.76
N LYS A 59 -4.56 1.73 -18.88
CA LYS A 59 -3.10 1.66 -19.06
C LYS A 59 -2.40 2.58 -18.07
N GLN A 60 -1.38 2.06 -17.38
CA GLN A 60 -0.63 2.76 -16.35
C GLN A 60 0.86 2.69 -16.62
N ALA A 61 1.57 3.80 -16.45
CA ALA A 61 3.02 3.80 -16.36
C ALA A 61 3.44 3.61 -14.90
N TYR A 62 4.51 2.88 -14.68
CA TYR A 62 5.11 2.70 -13.35
C TYR A 62 6.04 3.88 -13.04
N ARG A 63 6.04 4.37 -11.78
CA ARG A 63 6.96 5.38 -11.30
C ARG A 63 8.07 4.70 -10.51
N LEU A 64 9.32 4.99 -10.86
CA LEU A 64 10.49 4.56 -10.09
C LEU A 64 10.52 5.34 -8.77
N VAL A 65 10.23 4.65 -7.68
CA VAL A 65 10.21 5.24 -6.33
C VAL A 65 11.41 4.75 -5.56
N ASP A 66 12.12 5.69 -4.95
CA ASP A 66 13.25 5.41 -4.08
C ASP A 66 12.77 4.84 -2.74
N PHE A 67 12.75 3.51 -2.65
CA PHE A 67 12.44 2.79 -1.42
C PHE A 67 13.66 2.54 -0.54
N LYS A 68 14.87 2.74 -1.05
CA LYS A 68 16.10 2.50 -0.30
C LYS A 68 16.57 3.72 0.46
N ARG A 69 16.37 4.91 -0.12
CA ARG A 69 16.85 6.17 0.43
C ARG A 69 18.36 6.14 0.70
N GLU A 70 19.11 5.50 -0.19
CA GLU A 70 20.54 5.26 -0.05
C GLU A 70 21.43 6.49 -0.23
N LYS A 71 20.90 7.61 -0.71
CA LYS A 71 21.62 8.84 -0.94
C LYS A 71 21.80 9.62 0.37
N HIS A 72 22.77 9.16 1.18
CA HIS A 72 23.00 9.72 2.51
C HIS A 72 23.73 11.05 2.44
N GLY A 73 23.37 11.99 3.33
CA GLY A 73 24.04 13.28 3.52
C GLY A 73 23.79 14.31 2.41
N VAL A 74 23.13 13.96 1.32
CA VAL A 74 22.79 14.91 0.25
C VAL A 74 21.37 15.43 0.48
N PRO A 75 21.19 16.74 0.72
CA PRO A 75 19.86 17.32 0.88
C PRO A 75 19.12 17.39 -0.45
N ALA A 76 17.82 17.16 -0.39
CA ALA A 76 16.92 17.31 -1.52
C ALA A 76 15.79 18.29 -1.16
N VAL A 77 15.23 18.97 -2.16
CA VAL A 77 14.07 19.84 -2.03
C VAL A 77 12.87 19.17 -2.67
N VAL A 78 11.73 19.24 -2.03
CA VAL A 78 10.45 18.78 -2.59
C VAL A 78 10.03 19.75 -3.70
N ALA A 79 10.14 19.31 -4.94
CA ALA A 79 9.81 20.10 -6.12
C ALA A 79 8.32 20.07 -6.47
N ALA A 80 7.68 18.89 -6.32
CA ALA A 80 6.27 18.72 -6.64
C ALA A 80 5.65 17.54 -5.87
N ILE A 81 4.33 17.57 -5.74
CA ILE A 81 3.51 16.46 -5.26
C ILE A 81 2.69 15.95 -6.45
N GLU A 82 2.75 14.66 -6.72
CA GLU A 82 2.17 14.04 -7.91
C GLU A 82 1.24 12.87 -7.57
N TYR A 83 0.31 12.60 -8.48
CA TYR A 83 -0.57 11.42 -8.44
C TYR A 83 0.14 10.19 -9.02
N ASP A 84 0.04 9.05 -8.33
CA ASP A 84 0.48 7.75 -8.87
C ASP A 84 -0.72 6.79 -9.00
N PRO A 85 -1.03 6.30 -10.20
CA PRO A 85 -2.12 5.34 -10.40
C PRO A 85 -1.79 3.92 -9.89
N ASN A 86 -0.54 3.64 -9.52
CA ASN A 86 -0.10 2.32 -9.08
C ASN A 86 -0.26 2.11 -7.57
N ARG A 87 -0.47 3.18 -6.82
CA ARG A 87 -0.59 3.14 -5.36
C ARG A 87 -1.62 4.11 -4.83
N SER A 88 -2.05 3.91 -3.59
CA SER A 88 -2.99 4.80 -2.91
C SER A 88 -2.34 6.09 -2.41
N ALA A 89 -1.04 6.05 -2.08
CA ALA A 89 -0.27 7.20 -1.62
C ALA A 89 0.08 8.15 -2.77
N ARG A 90 0.25 9.46 -2.46
CA ARG A 90 0.86 10.44 -3.36
C ARG A 90 2.37 10.25 -3.39
N LEU A 91 3.02 10.78 -4.42
CA LEU A 91 4.47 10.83 -4.53
C LEU A 91 4.95 12.28 -4.40
N ALA A 92 6.08 12.46 -3.74
CA ALA A 92 6.82 13.72 -3.76
C ALA A 92 8.02 13.55 -4.70
N LEU A 93 8.14 14.47 -5.65
CA LEU A 93 9.31 14.58 -6.53
C LEU A 93 10.38 15.37 -5.78
N LEU A 94 11.53 14.78 -5.60
CA LEU A 94 12.70 15.39 -4.98
C LEU A 94 13.71 15.82 -6.04
N HIS A 95 14.22 17.04 -5.88
CA HIS A 95 15.41 17.51 -6.59
C HIS A 95 16.56 17.54 -5.59
N TYR A 96 17.56 16.73 -5.79
CA TYR A 96 18.79 16.70 -4.99
C TYR A 96 19.73 17.83 -5.39
N LYS A 97 20.60 18.24 -4.45
CA LYS A 97 21.58 19.31 -4.70
C LYS A 97 22.53 19.01 -5.86
N ASP A 98 22.78 17.74 -6.15
CA ASP A 98 23.63 17.26 -7.26
C ASP A 98 22.89 17.12 -8.60
N GLY A 99 21.61 17.57 -8.69
CA GLY A 99 20.81 17.55 -9.91
C GLY A 99 20.00 16.26 -10.14
N GLU A 100 20.22 15.19 -9.35
CA GLU A 100 19.45 13.97 -9.49
C GLU A 100 17.99 14.20 -9.02
N LYS A 101 17.05 13.55 -9.71
CA LYS A 101 15.63 13.56 -9.34
C LYS A 101 15.22 12.17 -8.88
N ARG A 102 14.44 12.08 -7.79
CA ARG A 102 13.85 10.83 -7.32
C ARG A 102 12.44 11.03 -6.81
N TYR A 103 11.60 10.00 -6.91
CA TYR A 103 10.32 9.97 -6.23
C TYR A 103 10.44 9.31 -4.86
N ILE A 104 9.75 9.88 -3.88
CA ILE A 104 9.49 9.24 -2.59
C ILE A 104 7.99 9.16 -2.33
N ILE A 105 7.57 8.29 -1.42
CA ILE A 105 6.20 8.32 -0.89
C ILE A 105 6.04 9.64 -0.13
N GLN A 106 4.98 10.39 -0.44
CA GLN A 106 4.67 11.63 0.29
C GLN A 106 4.19 11.30 1.70
N PRO A 107 4.88 11.73 2.77
CA PRO A 107 4.33 11.72 4.11
C PRO A 107 3.30 12.85 4.28
N ASP A 108 2.41 12.67 5.24
CA ASP A 108 1.45 13.71 5.62
C ASP A 108 2.17 14.93 6.18
N GLY A 109 1.70 16.12 5.83
CA GLY A 109 2.34 17.39 6.21
C GLY A 109 3.54 17.81 5.36
N LEU A 110 4.08 16.97 4.46
CA LEU A 110 5.16 17.37 3.55
C LEU A 110 4.61 18.28 2.43
N LYS A 111 5.24 19.45 2.26
CA LYS A 111 4.87 20.47 1.28
C LYS A 111 6.00 20.74 0.28
N VAL A 112 5.64 21.31 -0.87
CA VAL A 112 6.62 21.80 -1.86
C VAL A 112 7.52 22.86 -1.21
N GLY A 113 8.81 22.83 -1.54
CA GLY A 113 9.85 23.71 -0.98
C GLY A 113 10.52 23.19 0.30
N MET A 114 9.92 22.21 1.00
CA MET A 114 10.56 21.61 2.17
C MET A 114 11.80 20.82 1.78
N ARG A 115 12.80 20.84 2.67
CA ARG A 115 14.04 20.05 2.53
C ARG A 115 13.86 18.68 3.16
N VAL A 116 14.44 17.68 2.54
CA VAL A 116 14.44 16.27 3.00
C VAL A 116 15.85 15.74 2.87
N SER A 117 16.27 14.96 3.85
CA SER A 117 17.57 14.29 3.87
C SER A 117 17.42 12.81 4.23
N SER A 118 18.45 12.03 4.00
CA SER A 118 18.53 10.65 4.44
C SER A 118 19.90 10.33 5.02
N GLY A 119 19.96 9.38 5.93
CA GLY A 119 21.19 8.93 6.56
C GLY A 119 21.17 8.98 8.07
N PRO A 120 22.23 8.50 8.72
CA PRO A 120 22.28 8.37 10.18
C PRO A 120 22.32 9.74 10.91
N THR A 121 22.77 10.78 10.23
CA THR A 121 22.89 12.15 10.79
C THR A 121 21.74 13.07 10.42
N ALA A 122 20.72 12.55 9.72
CA ALA A 122 19.57 13.36 9.34
C ALA A 122 18.71 13.72 10.56
N ASP A 123 18.13 14.91 10.57
CA ASP A 123 17.20 15.36 11.62
C ASP A 123 15.92 14.53 11.63
N ILE A 124 15.29 14.45 12.81
CA ILE A 124 14.03 13.68 12.99
C ILE A 124 12.85 14.56 12.55
N LEU A 125 12.83 14.91 11.27
CA LEU A 125 11.78 15.71 10.64
C LEU A 125 10.95 14.85 9.68
N VAL A 126 9.69 15.24 9.45
CA VAL A 126 8.79 14.53 8.55
C VAL A 126 9.39 14.44 7.13
N GLY A 127 9.48 13.23 6.60
CA GLY A 127 10.05 12.95 5.28
C GLY A 127 11.52 12.55 5.29
N ASN A 128 12.25 12.79 6.36
CA ASN A 128 13.62 12.34 6.52
C ASN A 128 13.67 10.83 6.77
N ALA A 129 14.69 10.17 6.24
CA ALA A 129 14.89 8.74 6.41
C ALA A 129 16.14 8.46 7.22
N LEU A 130 15.99 7.72 8.31
CA LEU A 130 17.06 7.36 9.23
C LEU A 130 17.03 5.87 9.56
N PRO A 131 18.17 5.30 10.02
CA PRO A 131 18.17 4.01 10.70
C PRO A 131 17.33 4.08 11.99
N LEU A 132 16.59 3.01 12.29
CA LEU A 132 15.76 2.94 13.50
C LEU A 132 16.54 3.17 14.78
N LYS A 133 17.84 2.84 14.80
CA LYS A 133 18.73 3.10 15.95
C LYS A 133 18.81 4.58 16.34
N ASN A 134 18.69 5.48 15.35
CA ASN A 134 18.86 6.93 15.54
C ASN A 134 17.54 7.65 15.82
N MET A 135 16.41 6.95 15.84
CA MET A 135 15.09 7.52 16.13
C MET A 135 14.71 7.27 17.60
N PRO A 136 14.14 8.22 18.35
CA PRO A 136 13.66 7.98 19.71
C PRO A 136 12.44 7.03 19.72
N ALA A 137 12.23 6.36 20.85
CA ALA A 137 11.01 5.61 21.10
C ALA A 137 9.78 6.54 21.03
N GLY A 138 8.65 6.03 20.58
CA GLY A 138 7.44 6.81 20.34
C GLY A 138 7.34 7.41 18.94
N THR A 139 8.45 7.50 18.19
CA THR A 139 8.44 8.08 16.83
C THR A 139 7.50 7.33 15.91
N VAL A 140 6.70 8.09 15.16
CA VAL A 140 5.85 7.58 14.09
C VAL A 140 6.67 7.47 12.81
N VAL A 141 6.64 6.31 12.17
CA VAL A 141 7.44 6.00 10.98
C VAL A 141 6.62 5.29 9.91
N HIS A 142 7.04 5.43 8.67
CA HIS A 142 6.52 4.71 7.52
C HIS A 142 7.65 4.28 6.60
N ASN A 143 7.33 3.61 5.51
CA ASN A 143 8.33 3.20 4.51
C ASN A 143 9.50 2.45 5.14
N ILE A 144 9.19 1.37 5.88
CA ILE A 144 10.12 0.68 6.78
C ILE A 144 10.76 -0.51 6.07
N GLU A 145 12.07 -0.65 6.21
CA GLU A 145 12.80 -1.83 5.78
C GLU A 145 12.60 -3.01 6.75
N LEU A 146 12.73 -4.22 6.23
CA LEU A 146 12.74 -5.46 7.02
C LEU A 146 14.14 -6.10 7.11
N ARG A 147 15.03 -5.69 6.21
CA ARG A 147 16.45 -6.06 6.18
C ARG A 147 17.23 -4.83 5.72
N PRO A 148 18.36 -4.53 6.33
CA PRO A 148 19.19 -3.40 5.95
C PRO A 148 19.53 -3.41 4.45
N GLY A 149 19.39 -2.26 3.79
CA GLY A 149 19.72 -2.06 2.37
C GLY A 149 18.79 -2.72 1.34
N LYS A 150 17.77 -3.47 1.78
CA LYS A 150 16.82 -4.10 0.85
C LYS A 150 15.80 -3.13 0.27
N GLY A 151 15.60 -1.99 0.91
CA GLY A 151 14.54 -1.05 0.62
C GLY A 151 13.27 -1.33 1.39
N ALA A 152 12.47 -0.31 1.56
CA ALA A 152 11.27 -0.35 2.38
C ALA A 152 10.19 -1.31 1.86
N GLN A 153 9.57 -2.04 2.76
CA GLN A 153 8.55 -3.04 2.45
C GLN A 153 7.25 -2.85 3.23
N MET A 154 7.28 -2.15 4.38
CA MET A 154 6.13 -1.99 5.27
C MET A 154 5.67 -0.54 5.37
N ALA A 155 4.39 -0.34 5.74
CA ALA A 155 3.76 0.97 5.93
C ALA A 155 3.97 1.91 4.73
N ARG A 156 3.53 1.51 3.52
CA ARG A 156 3.68 2.26 2.25
C ARG A 156 2.37 2.73 1.65
N SER A 157 1.24 2.22 2.10
CA SER A 157 -0.08 2.61 1.60
C SER A 157 -0.53 3.93 2.21
N ALA A 158 -1.46 4.63 1.56
CA ALA A 158 -2.06 5.86 2.07
C ALA A 158 -2.54 5.71 3.51
N GLY A 159 -2.25 6.70 4.35
CA GLY A 159 -2.66 6.74 5.75
C GLY A 159 -1.99 5.72 6.68
N THR A 160 -1.08 4.86 6.18
CA THR A 160 -0.42 3.88 7.05
C THR A 160 0.75 4.49 7.80
N GLN A 161 0.93 4.02 9.02
CA GLN A 161 2.03 4.38 9.91
C GLN A 161 2.37 3.21 10.81
N ALA A 162 3.58 3.17 11.34
CA ALA A 162 3.97 2.31 12.43
C ALA A 162 4.60 3.16 13.53
N GLN A 163 4.54 2.70 14.76
CA GLN A 163 5.15 3.39 15.89
C GLN A 163 6.33 2.59 16.40
N LEU A 164 7.47 3.24 16.58
CA LEU A 164 8.62 2.67 17.27
C LEU A 164 8.31 2.63 18.77
N VAL A 165 8.03 1.44 19.31
CA VAL A 165 7.63 1.28 20.71
C VAL A 165 8.84 1.27 21.62
N ASN A 166 9.84 0.42 21.31
CA ASN A 166 11.04 0.24 22.11
C ASN A 166 12.20 -0.26 21.25
N LYS A 167 13.40 -0.24 21.82
CA LYS A 167 14.64 -0.80 21.27
C LYS A 167 15.23 -1.74 22.29
N GLU A 168 15.55 -2.96 21.87
CA GLU A 168 16.12 -4.02 22.71
C GLU A 168 17.34 -4.62 22.01
N GLY A 169 18.53 -4.37 22.55
CA GLY A 169 19.80 -4.78 21.93
C GLY A 169 19.90 -4.25 20.49
N GLU A 170 19.94 -5.13 19.51
CA GLU A 170 20.03 -4.80 18.08
C GLU A 170 18.67 -4.76 17.36
N ILE A 171 17.56 -4.83 18.10
CA ILE A 171 16.21 -4.98 17.56
C ILE A 171 15.32 -3.79 17.96
N ALA A 172 14.55 -3.28 17.01
CA ALA A 172 13.47 -2.36 17.23
C ALA A 172 12.13 -3.09 17.31
N LEU A 173 11.27 -2.70 18.24
CA LEU A 173 9.88 -3.14 18.36
C LEU A 173 8.98 -2.13 17.68
N LEU A 174 8.32 -2.54 16.60
CA LEU A 174 7.40 -1.70 15.83
C LEU A 174 5.96 -2.17 15.99
N LYS A 175 5.07 -1.26 16.40
CA LYS A 175 3.62 -1.46 16.39
C LYS A 175 3.09 -1.06 15.02
N LEU A 176 2.58 -2.06 14.30
CA LEU A 176 2.06 -1.91 12.93
C LEU A 176 0.61 -1.43 12.91
N PRO A 177 0.09 -0.93 11.75
CA PRO A 177 -1.30 -0.53 11.61
C PRO A 177 -2.31 -1.63 11.96
N SER A 178 -1.92 -2.90 11.76
CA SER A 178 -2.74 -4.06 12.12
C SER A 178 -2.88 -4.28 13.63
N GLY A 179 -2.08 -3.59 14.45
CA GLY A 179 -1.94 -3.82 15.89
C GLY A 179 -0.90 -4.90 16.25
N GLU A 180 -0.29 -5.56 15.26
CA GLU A 180 0.82 -6.50 15.47
C GLU A 180 2.07 -5.74 15.94
N ILE A 181 2.77 -6.29 16.96
CA ILE A 181 4.09 -5.83 17.36
C ILE A 181 5.14 -6.74 16.70
N ARG A 182 6.06 -6.13 15.97
CA ARG A 182 7.06 -6.84 15.18
C ARG A 182 8.47 -6.38 15.50
N ARG A 183 9.38 -7.34 15.52
CA ARG A 183 10.82 -7.14 15.64
C ARG A 183 11.42 -6.77 14.27
N VAL A 184 12.28 -5.76 14.25
CA VAL A 184 13.01 -5.32 13.04
C VAL A 184 14.43 -4.95 13.46
N PRO A 185 15.49 -5.31 12.71
CA PRO A 185 16.85 -4.88 13.03
C PRO A 185 16.97 -3.36 13.12
N LEU A 186 17.74 -2.85 14.08
CA LEU A 186 17.92 -1.40 14.32
C LEU A 186 18.62 -0.66 13.16
N GLU A 187 19.38 -1.37 12.33
CA GLU A 187 20.03 -0.82 11.14
C GLU A 187 19.06 -0.55 9.98
N CYS A 188 17.86 -1.12 10.02
CA CYS A 188 16.85 -0.90 8.99
C CYS A 188 16.45 0.57 8.92
N MET A 189 16.38 1.08 7.69
CA MET A 189 15.93 2.44 7.40
C MET A 189 14.41 2.55 7.53
N ALA A 190 13.95 3.68 8.03
CA ALA A 190 12.55 4.08 8.03
C ALA A 190 12.43 5.58 7.76
N THR A 191 11.27 6.03 7.29
CA THR A 191 11.01 7.45 7.07
C THR A 191 10.09 7.98 8.18
N VAL A 192 10.43 9.15 8.72
CA VAL A 192 9.67 9.80 9.80
C VAL A 192 8.33 10.30 9.29
N GLY A 193 7.27 10.09 10.07
CA GLY A 193 5.91 10.54 9.81
C GLY A 193 4.97 9.43 9.33
N GLN A 194 3.74 9.81 9.01
CA GLN A 194 2.67 8.98 8.46
C GLN A 194 2.60 9.17 6.95
N VAL A 195 2.18 8.16 6.20
CA VAL A 195 1.92 8.30 4.75
C VAL A 195 0.71 9.22 4.54
N GLY A 196 0.84 10.17 3.62
CA GLY A 196 -0.24 11.10 3.26
C GLY A 196 -1.45 10.44 2.59
N ASN A 197 -2.41 11.27 2.14
CA ASN A 197 -3.67 10.83 1.53
C ASN A 197 -4.52 9.93 2.46
N VAL A 198 -4.60 10.30 3.73
CA VAL A 198 -5.22 9.51 4.81
C VAL A 198 -6.66 9.11 4.49
N ASP A 199 -7.45 10.01 3.90
CA ASP A 199 -8.88 9.77 3.57
C ASP A 199 -9.12 8.82 2.39
N HIS A 200 -8.06 8.26 1.79
CA HIS A 200 -8.20 7.35 0.65
C HIS A 200 -9.06 6.11 0.97
N GLU A 201 -9.01 5.60 2.18
CA GLU A 201 -9.79 4.44 2.61
C GLU A 201 -11.30 4.70 2.64
N ASN A 202 -11.70 5.96 2.87
CA ASN A 202 -13.09 6.38 2.99
C ASN A 202 -13.77 6.64 1.62
N VAL A 203 -13.06 6.41 0.50
CA VAL A 203 -13.59 6.65 -0.85
C VAL A 203 -14.58 5.58 -1.25
N SER A 204 -15.79 6.00 -1.60
CA SER A 204 -16.80 5.14 -2.24
C SER A 204 -16.70 5.23 -3.76
N LEU A 205 -16.55 4.09 -4.42
CA LEU A 205 -16.47 4.05 -5.89
C LEU A 205 -17.79 4.39 -6.57
N GLY A 206 -18.92 4.14 -5.95
CA GLY A 206 -20.26 4.49 -6.40
C GLY A 206 -20.81 3.66 -7.58
N LYS A 207 -19.96 3.07 -8.43
CA LYS A 207 -20.38 2.24 -9.57
C LYS A 207 -19.40 1.11 -9.91
N ALA A 208 -19.91 0.03 -10.46
CA ALA A 208 -19.11 -1.13 -10.89
C ALA A 208 -18.09 -0.78 -11.99
N GLY A 209 -18.42 0.15 -12.88
CA GLY A 209 -17.51 0.60 -13.94
C GLY A 209 -16.19 1.16 -13.42
N ARG A 210 -16.16 1.85 -12.26
CA ARG A 210 -14.91 2.30 -11.65
C ARG A 210 -14.00 1.15 -11.22
N LYS A 211 -14.58 0.04 -10.72
CA LYS A 211 -13.80 -1.19 -10.45
C LYS A 211 -13.21 -1.78 -11.73
N ARG A 212 -13.98 -1.76 -12.83
CA ARG A 212 -13.50 -2.23 -14.14
C ARG A 212 -12.32 -1.38 -14.64
N TRP A 213 -12.37 -0.06 -14.52
CA TRP A 213 -11.25 0.83 -14.87
C TRP A 213 -9.98 0.55 -14.06
N MET A 214 -10.13 0.07 -12.82
CA MET A 214 -9.01 -0.36 -11.98
C MET A 214 -8.48 -1.76 -12.32
N GLY A 215 -9.01 -2.42 -13.35
CA GLY A 215 -8.61 -3.76 -13.76
C GLY A 215 -9.22 -4.89 -12.93
N LYS A 216 -10.24 -4.60 -12.13
CA LYS A 216 -10.96 -5.61 -11.33
C LYS A 216 -12.21 -6.06 -12.07
N MET A 217 -12.26 -7.34 -12.41
CA MET A 217 -13.43 -7.96 -13.06
C MET A 217 -14.48 -8.37 -12.00
N PRO A 218 -15.76 -8.57 -12.40
CA PRO A 218 -16.78 -9.09 -11.52
C PRO A 218 -16.43 -10.48 -10.98
N HIS A 219 -16.84 -10.75 -9.74
CA HIS A 219 -16.67 -12.05 -9.12
C HIS A 219 -17.97 -12.86 -9.22
N ASN A 220 -17.90 -14.05 -9.78
CA ASN A 220 -18.98 -15.02 -9.73
C ASN A 220 -18.97 -15.75 -8.39
N ARG A 221 -20.16 -15.99 -7.84
CA ARG A 221 -20.32 -16.81 -6.63
C ARG A 221 -20.22 -18.28 -7.00
N GLY A 222 -19.64 -19.11 -6.12
CA GLY A 222 -19.54 -20.55 -6.33
C GLY A 222 -20.89 -21.25 -6.57
N VAL A 223 -21.96 -20.74 -5.94
CA VAL A 223 -23.35 -21.26 -6.10
C VAL A 223 -23.88 -21.08 -7.54
N SER A 224 -23.34 -20.12 -8.31
CA SER A 224 -23.74 -19.91 -9.73
C SER A 224 -22.84 -20.63 -10.72
N MET A 225 -22.01 -21.53 -10.26
CA MET A 225 -21.11 -22.35 -11.09
C MET A 225 -21.62 -23.78 -11.17
N ASN A 226 -21.05 -24.59 -12.10
CA ASN A 226 -21.29 -26.00 -12.15
C ASN A 226 -20.53 -26.76 -11.04
N PRO A 227 -20.95 -28.02 -10.71
CA PRO A 227 -20.27 -28.80 -9.67
C PRO A 227 -18.78 -29.04 -9.95
N VAL A 228 -18.36 -29.09 -11.21
CA VAL A 228 -16.96 -29.26 -11.62
C VAL A 228 -16.10 -28.02 -11.28
N ASP A 229 -16.70 -26.84 -11.27
CA ASP A 229 -15.99 -25.58 -11.09
C ASP A 229 -15.87 -25.12 -9.63
N HIS A 230 -16.83 -25.56 -8.79
CA HIS A 230 -16.87 -25.14 -7.40
C HIS A 230 -17.64 -26.14 -6.51
N PRO A 231 -17.17 -26.41 -5.27
CA PRO A 231 -17.87 -27.27 -4.31
C PRO A 231 -19.30 -26.83 -3.94
N HIS A 232 -19.66 -25.58 -4.21
CA HIS A 232 -21.02 -25.03 -4.04
C HIS A 232 -21.82 -25.00 -5.33
N GLY A 233 -21.29 -25.53 -6.41
CA GLY A 233 -21.92 -25.53 -7.72
C GLY A 233 -23.03 -26.59 -7.87
N GLY A 234 -23.89 -26.39 -8.85
CA GLY A 234 -24.99 -27.27 -9.19
C GLY A 234 -26.32 -26.89 -8.57
N GLY A 235 -27.33 -27.76 -8.79
CA GLY A 235 -28.71 -27.59 -8.35
C GLY A 235 -29.56 -26.80 -9.35
N GLU A 236 -30.88 -26.80 -9.12
CA GLU A 236 -31.88 -26.08 -9.92
C GLU A 236 -32.24 -24.74 -9.27
N GLY A 237 -32.31 -23.68 -10.06
CA GLY A 237 -32.70 -22.35 -9.63
C GLY A 237 -31.80 -21.74 -8.54
N LYS A 238 -32.40 -21.20 -7.47
CA LYS A 238 -31.69 -20.59 -6.35
C LYS A 238 -31.38 -21.61 -5.25
N THR A 239 -30.45 -22.51 -5.49
CA THR A 239 -30.01 -23.49 -4.50
C THR A 239 -29.16 -22.87 -3.40
N SER A 240 -29.18 -23.47 -2.22
CA SER A 240 -28.24 -23.14 -1.13
C SER A 240 -26.87 -23.76 -1.38
N GLY A 241 -25.83 -23.33 -0.65
CA GLY A 241 -24.48 -23.88 -0.81
C GLY A 241 -24.30 -25.34 -0.39
N GLY A 242 -25.27 -25.95 0.27
CA GLY A 242 -25.31 -27.36 0.68
C GLY A 242 -24.27 -27.78 1.72
N ARG A 243 -23.34 -26.91 2.08
CA ARG A 243 -22.22 -27.15 3.02
C ARG A 243 -21.70 -25.87 3.63
N HIS A 244 -20.79 -25.99 4.59
CA HIS A 244 -20.06 -24.81 5.12
C HIS A 244 -19.34 -24.08 3.99
N PRO A 245 -19.24 -22.72 4.06
CA PRO A 245 -18.58 -21.92 3.03
C PRO A 245 -17.13 -22.34 2.80
N VAL A 246 -16.80 -22.71 1.58
CA VAL A 246 -15.46 -23.14 1.16
C VAL A 246 -14.99 -22.36 -0.06
N THR A 247 -13.68 -22.38 -0.30
CA THR A 247 -13.05 -21.87 -1.52
C THR A 247 -13.27 -22.85 -2.68
N PRO A 248 -12.98 -22.51 -3.95
CA PRO A 248 -12.99 -23.44 -5.08
C PRO A 248 -12.13 -24.70 -4.87
N TRP A 249 -11.13 -24.62 -4.01
CA TRP A 249 -10.23 -25.73 -3.67
C TRP A 249 -10.65 -26.47 -2.38
N GLY A 250 -11.87 -26.24 -1.90
CA GLY A 250 -12.42 -26.93 -0.73
C GLY A 250 -11.97 -26.43 0.64
N GLN A 251 -11.13 -25.42 0.72
CA GLN A 251 -10.69 -24.86 2.02
C GLN A 251 -11.80 -24.06 2.69
N PRO A 252 -12.06 -24.25 4.00
CA PRO A 252 -13.01 -23.43 4.74
C PRO A 252 -12.66 -21.93 4.68
N THR A 253 -13.66 -21.09 4.38
CA THR A 253 -13.48 -19.63 4.27
C THR A 253 -13.70 -18.89 5.60
N ARG A 254 -14.30 -19.56 6.59
CA ARG A 254 -14.57 -19.01 7.92
C ARG A 254 -13.81 -19.80 8.98
N GLY A 255 -13.18 -19.07 9.90
CA GLY A 255 -12.48 -19.63 11.08
C GLY A 255 -11.12 -20.28 10.78
N PHE A 256 -10.87 -20.75 9.58
CA PHE A 256 -9.60 -21.38 9.22
C PHE A 256 -8.44 -20.39 9.21
N LYS A 257 -7.34 -20.74 9.90
CA LYS A 257 -6.11 -19.94 9.93
C LYS A 257 -5.28 -20.25 8.69
N THR A 258 -5.23 -19.33 7.73
CA THR A 258 -4.58 -19.55 6.43
C THR A 258 -3.07 -19.26 6.43
N ARG A 259 -2.52 -18.62 7.48
CA ARG A 259 -1.09 -18.32 7.56
C ARG A 259 -0.26 -19.58 7.84
N ASN A 260 0.58 -19.99 6.89
CA ASN A 260 1.50 -21.14 7.01
C ASN A 260 2.98 -20.73 7.09
N ASN A 261 3.31 -19.44 7.00
CA ASN A 261 4.70 -19.00 6.99
C ASN A 261 5.30 -18.94 8.41
N LYS A 262 5.85 -20.06 8.86
CA LYS A 262 6.50 -20.17 10.19
C LYS A 262 7.85 -19.46 10.26
N ARG A 263 8.56 -19.27 9.15
CA ARG A 263 9.90 -18.64 9.11
C ARG A 263 9.92 -17.22 9.69
N THR A 264 8.83 -16.50 9.60
CA THR A 264 8.73 -15.12 10.07
C THR A 264 8.05 -15.00 11.44
N ASP A 265 7.67 -16.09 12.08
CA ASP A 265 7.03 -16.07 13.40
C ASP A 265 7.96 -15.55 14.48
N LYS A 266 9.26 -15.83 14.38
CA LYS A 266 10.30 -15.31 15.29
C LYS A 266 10.38 -13.77 15.34
N TRP A 267 9.90 -13.10 14.29
CA TRP A 267 9.87 -11.64 14.20
C TRP A 267 8.57 -11.02 14.75
N ILE A 268 7.58 -11.83 15.11
CA ILE A 268 6.29 -11.38 15.62
C ILE A 268 6.25 -11.59 17.12
N VAL A 269 6.16 -10.50 17.89
CA VAL A 269 6.05 -10.55 19.35
C VAL A 269 4.60 -10.76 19.76
N THR A 270 3.72 -9.91 19.25
CA THR A 270 2.28 -9.97 19.57
C THR A 270 1.47 -9.90 18.29
N ARG A 271 0.57 -10.87 18.11
CA ARG A 271 -0.43 -10.83 17.02
C ARG A 271 -1.67 -10.10 17.48
N LYS A 272 -2.39 -9.49 16.54
CA LYS A 272 -3.71 -8.93 16.84
C LYS A 272 -4.59 -10.00 17.44
N SER A 273 -5.00 -9.84 18.71
CA SER A 273 -6.02 -10.68 19.30
C SER A 273 -7.33 -10.48 18.55
N LYS A 274 -8.02 -11.56 18.18
CA LYS A 274 -9.41 -11.44 17.74
C LYS A 274 -10.19 -10.85 18.93
N LYS A 275 -10.77 -9.67 18.75
CA LYS A 275 -11.84 -9.27 19.68
C LYS A 275 -12.90 -10.38 19.61
N ARG A 276 -13.13 -11.05 20.72
CA ARG A 276 -14.27 -11.96 20.90
C ARG A 276 -15.56 -11.21 20.78
#